data_2076b438687372e28712ee91306264f6
#
_entry.id   2076b438687372e28712ee91306264f6
#
_cell.length_a   1.000
_cell.length_b   1.000
_cell.length_c   1.000
_cell.angle_alpha   90.00
_cell.angle_beta   90.00
_cell.angle_gamma   90.00
#
_symmetry.space_group_name_H-M   'P 1'
#
loop_
_entity.id
_entity.type
_entity.pdbx_description
1 polymer ?
#
loop_
_entity_poly.entity_id
_entity_poly.type
_entity_poly.pdbx_seq_one_letter_code
_entity_poly.pdbx_strand_id
1 'polypeptide(L)'
;MAKLLLVEDDAMIRDMLARRLKWEGYHIITAVNGVQAIALAQAEQPDLILMDMGLPLVNGFQATQRIKAGPETGNIPIIALTAYAMMEDREKCLAAGCDDYETKPVAFSRLVAKMQALLSKYAQGERAHER
;
A
#
# COMPACT_ATOMS: atom_id res chain seq x y z
N MET A 1 6.54 -16.14 0.74
CA MET A 1 6.47 -15.07 -0.27
C MET A 1 5.43 -14.05 0.15
N ALA A 2 5.80 -12.78 0.22
CA ALA A 2 4.87 -11.75 0.66
C ALA A 2 3.80 -11.48 -0.40
N LYS A 3 2.58 -11.26 0.06
CA LYS A 3 1.42 -10.92 -0.77
C LYS A 3 1.20 -9.42 -0.70
N LEU A 4 1.22 -8.76 -1.85
CA LEU A 4 1.04 -7.31 -1.96
C LEU A 4 -0.28 -7.00 -2.66
N LEU A 5 -0.99 -5.99 -2.17
CA LEU A 5 -2.13 -5.41 -2.86
C LEU A 5 -1.67 -4.09 -3.49
N LEU A 6 -1.71 -4.02 -4.82
CA LEU A 6 -1.37 -2.82 -5.58
C LEU A 6 -2.65 -2.14 -6.05
N VAL A 7 -2.88 -0.93 -5.58
CA VAL A 7 -4.09 -0.15 -5.91
C VAL A 7 -3.70 0.99 -6.83
N GLU A 8 -4.06 0.91 -8.09
CA GLU A 8 -3.72 1.87 -9.14
C GLU A 8 -4.79 1.85 -10.22
N ASP A 9 -5.36 3.00 -10.55
CA ASP A 9 -6.41 3.09 -11.57
C ASP A 9 -5.86 3.15 -13.01
N ASP A 10 -4.64 3.62 -13.20
CA ASP A 10 -3.99 3.63 -14.51
C ASP A 10 -3.51 2.22 -14.87
N ALA A 11 -4.12 1.64 -15.92
CA ALA A 11 -3.85 0.26 -16.31
C ALA A 11 -2.39 0.03 -16.71
N MET A 12 -1.76 1.00 -17.38
CA MET A 12 -0.38 0.89 -17.83
C MET A 12 0.60 0.90 -16.65
N ILE A 13 0.41 1.84 -15.72
CA ILE A 13 1.24 1.96 -14.52
C ILE A 13 1.05 0.72 -13.64
N ARG A 14 -0.20 0.30 -13.45
CA ARG A 14 -0.53 -0.89 -12.66
C ARG A 14 0.15 -2.13 -13.21
N ASP A 15 0.05 -2.36 -14.52
CA ASP A 15 0.66 -3.53 -15.17
C ASP A 15 2.18 -3.50 -15.06
N MET A 16 2.79 -2.35 -15.29
CA MET A 16 4.23 -2.18 -15.20
C MET A 16 4.75 -2.48 -13.80
N LEU A 17 4.13 -1.89 -12.78
CA LEU A 17 4.53 -2.11 -11.39
C LEU A 17 4.30 -3.56 -10.97
N ALA A 18 3.15 -4.13 -11.33
CA ALA A 18 2.84 -5.51 -10.99
C ALA A 18 3.86 -6.47 -11.57
N ARG A 19 4.26 -6.29 -12.82
CA ARG A 19 5.28 -7.13 -13.46
C ARG A 19 6.62 -7.05 -12.75
N ARG A 20 7.06 -5.83 -12.43
CA ARG A 20 8.34 -5.63 -11.77
C ARG A 20 8.35 -6.23 -10.36
N LEU A 21 7.25 -6.07 -9.62
CA LEU A 21 7.14 -6.63 -8.28
C LEU A 21 7.08 -8.16 -8.31
N LYS A 22 6.38 -8.74 -9.28
CA LYS A 22 6.39 -10.20 -9.47
C LYS A 22 7.79 -10.71 -9.78
N TRP A 23 8.53 -9.97 -10.58
CA TRP A 23 9.91 -10.30 -10.90
C TRP A 23 10.80 -10.34 -9.64
N GLU A 24 10.50 -9.46 -8.66
CA GLU A 24 11.20 -9.45 -7.37
C GLU A 24 10.76 -10.59 -6.42
N GLY A 25 9.78 -11.39 -6.83
CA GLY A 25 9.35 -12.56 -6.05
C GLY A 25 8.09 -12.35 -5.23
N TYR A 26 7.40 -11.22 -5.38
CA TYR A 26 6.17 -10.96 -4.63
C TYR A 26 4.94 -11.55 -5.33
N HIS A 27 3.96 -11.95 -4.53
CA HIS A 27 2.64 -12.33 -5.02
C HIS A 27 1.79 -11.05 -5.09
N ILE A 28 1.29 -10.69 -6.27
CA ILE A 28 0.61 -9.41 -6.48
C ILE A 28 -0.87 -9.61 -6.74
N ILE A 29 -1.69 -8.87 -5.98
CA ILE A 29 -3.12 -8.72 -6.21
C ILE A 29 -3.33 -7.25 -6.57
N THR A 30 -4.19 -6.97 -7.54
CA THR A 30 -4.42 -5.60 -7.99
C THR A 30 -5.85 -5.15 -7.73
N ALA A 31 -6.01 -3.84 -7.48
CA ALA A 31 -7.29 -3.16 -7.38
C ALA A 31 -7.23 -1.89 -8.22
N VAL A 32 -8.36 -1.46 -8.75
CA VAL A 32 -8.43 -0.31 -9.66
C VAL A 32 -9.03 0.94 -9.01
N ASN A 33 -9.60 0.80 -7.81
CA ASN A 33 -10.19 1.92 -7.08
C ASN A 33 -10.19 1.64 -5.58
N GLY A 34 -10.59 2.65 -4.80
CA GLY A 34 -10.60 2.54 -3.34
C GLY A 34 -11.61 1.53 -2.80
N VAL A 35 -12.75 1.36 -3.46
CA VAL A 35 -13.78 0.39 -3.04
C VAL A 35 -13.23 -1.03 -3.16
N GLN A 36 -12.61 -1.35 -4.30
CA GLN A 36 -11.98 -2.65 -4.48
C GLN A 36 -10.84 -2.87 -3.49
N ALA A 37 -10.06 -1.81 -3.22
CA ALA A 37 -8.94 -1.88 -2.28
C ALA A 37 -9.42 -2.30 -0.89
N ILE A 38 -10.48 -1.69 -0.39
CA ILE A 38 -11.06 -2.01 0.92
C ILE A 38 -11.52 -3.46 0.95
N ALA A 39 -12.27 -3.88 -0.07
CA ALA A 39 -12.80 -5.24 -0.15
C ALA A 39 -11.70 -6.28 -0.24
N LEU A 40 -10.67 -6.05 -1.06
CA LEU A 40 -9.56 -6.98 -1.23
C LEU A 40 -8.64 -7.02 -0.02
N ALA A 41 -8.43 -5.89 0.66
CA ALA A 41 -7.66 -5.89 1.89
C ALA A 41 -8.29 -6.83 2.93
N GLN A 42 -9.61 -6.79 3.04
CA GLN A 42 -10.35 -7.62 3.96
C GLN A 42 -10.36 -9.10 3.54
N ALA A 43 -10.63 -9.35 2.25
CA ALA A 43 -10.76 -10.71 1.74
C ALA A 43 -9.42 -11.45 1.64
N GLU A 44 -8.38 -10.76 1.21
CA GLU A 44 -7.09 -11.37 0.88
C GLU A 44 -6.03 -11.23 1.96
N GLN A 45 -6.22 -10.32 2.91
CA GLN A 45 -5.27 -10.07 4.00
C GLN A 45 -3.83 -9.95 3.51
N PRO A 46 -3.54 -8.97 2.62
CA PRO A 46 -2.18 -8.81 2.09
C PRO A 46 -1.19 -8.43 3.20
N ASP A 47 0.07 -8.70 2.95
CA ASP A 47 1.14 -8.35 3.89
C ASP A 47 1.49 -6.87 3.82
N LEU A 48 1.19 -6.22 2.69
CA LEU A 48 1.46 -4.80 2.47
C LEU A 48 0.58 -4.29 1.34
N ILE A 49 0.19 -3.02 1.41
CA ILE A 49 -0.61 -2.35 0.39
C ILE A 49 0.17 -1.18 -0.19
N LEU A 50 0.23 -1.10 -1.52
CA LEU A 50 0.70 0.06 -2.26
C LEU A 50 -0.54 0.81 -2.75
N MET A 51 -0.77 2.01 -2.21
CA MET A 51 -2.03 2.75 -2.39
C MET A 51 -1.81 4.04 -3.15
N ASP A 52 -2.31 4.13 -4.38
CA ASP A 52 -2.36 5.40 -5.11
C ASP A 52 -3.30 6.37 -4.38
N MET A 53 -2.83 7.57 -4.08
CA MET A 53 -3.63 8.57 -3.39
C MET A 53 -4.62 9.29 -4.33
N GLY A 54 -4.39 9.27 -5.63
CA GLY A 54 -5.22 9.95 -6.63
C GLY A 54 -6.33 9.11 -7.25
N LEU A 55 -6.89 8.16 -6.52
CA LEU A 55 -7.92 7.26 -7.03
C LEU A 55 -9.27 7.97 -7.23
N PRO A 56 -10.08 7.52 -8.21
CA PRO A 56 -11.43 8.03 -8.37
C PRO A 56 -12.39 7.43 -7.33
N LEU A 57 -13.53 8.07 -7.12
CA LEU A 57 -14.60 7.68 -6.18
C LEU A 57 -14.12 7.75 -4.74
N VAL A 58 -13.76 6.61 -4.14
CA VAL A 58 -13.09 6.60 -2.83
C VAL A 58 -11.60 6.75 -3.09
N ASN A 59 -11.03 7.91 -2.74
CA ASN A 59 -9.62 8.17 -3.00
C ASN A 59 -8.71 7.39 -2.04
N GLY A 60 -7.40 7.43 -2.28
CA GLY A 60 -6.44 6.68 -1.50
C GLY A 60 -6.40 7.06 -0.02
N PHE A 61 -6.62 8.33 0.31
CA PHE A 61 -6.69 8.78 1.72
C PHE A 61 -7.87 8.15 2.44
N GLN A 62 -9.05 8.19 1.81
CA GLN A 62 -10.27 7.61 2.38
C GLN A 62 -10.17 6.10 2.51
N ALA A 63 -9.65 5.44 1.46
CA ALA A 63 -9.45 3.99 1.49
C ALA A 63 -8.49 3.59 2.62
N THR A 64 -7.38 4.32 2.77
CA THR A 64 -6.41 4.09 3.85
C THR A 64 -7.07 4.22 5.21
N GLN A 65 -7.83 5.29 5.43
CA GLN A 65 -8.52 5.51 6.71
C GLN A 65 -9.45 4.34 7.05
N ARG A 66 -10.23 3.87 6.08
CA ARG A 66 -11.17 2.76 6.28
C ARG A 66 -10.45 1.45 6.56
N ILE A 67 -9.37 1.17 5.82
CA ILE A 67 -8.57 -0.04 6.04
C ILE A 67 -7.94 -0.02 7.44
N LYS A 68 -7.36 1.11 7.82
CA LYS A 68 -6.70 1.25 9.13
C LYS A 68 -7.69 1.21 10.30
N ALA A 69 -8.94 1.59 10.08
CA ALA A 69 -9.98 1.53 11.09
C ALA A 69 -10.58 0.12 11.25
N GLY A 70 -10.35 -0.78 10.29
CA GLY A 70 -10.89 -2.14 10.35
C GLY A 70 -10.14 -3.02 11.33
N PRO A 71 -10.83 -3.85 12.14
CA PRO A 71 -10.17 -4.70 13.14
C PRO A 71 -9.27 -5.76 12.51
N GLU A 72 -9.60 -6.23 11.30
CA GLU A 72 -8.84 -7.27 10.62
C GLU A 72 -7.77 -6.72 9.68
N THR A 73 -7.87 -5.43 9.31
CA THR A 73 -7.00 -4.81 8.31
C THR A 73 -6.13 -3.69 8.86
N GLY A 74 -6.38 -3.27 10.10
CA GLY A 74 -5.69 -2.13 10.69
C GLY A 74 -4.19 -2.28 10.85
N ASN A 75 -3.70 -3.51 10.91
CA ASN A 75 -2.28 -3.82 11.07
C ASN A 75 -1.54 -3.99 9.74
N ILE A 76 -2.24 -3.91 8.60
CA ILE A 76 -1.60 -4.05 7.30
C ILE A 76 -0.84 -2.75 6.98
N PRO A 77 0.47 -2.80 6.73
CA PRO A 77 1.22 -1.59 6.38
C PRO A 77 0.81 -1.06 5.00
N ILE A 78 0.73 0.25 4.88
CA ILE A 78 0.33 0.93 3.65
C ILE A 78 1.39 1.94 3.26
N ILE A 79 1.89 1.84 2.03
CA ILE A 79 2.76 2.85 1.41
C ILE A 79 1.91 3.65 0.43
N ALA A 80 1.83 4.96 0.65
CA ALA A 80 1.13 5.85 -0.25
C ALA A 80 1.97 6.12 -1.51
N LEU A 81 1.35 6.03 -2.69
CA LEU A 81 1.95 6.45 -3.95
C LEU A 81 1.28 7.77 -4.33
N THR A 82 2.05 8.85 -4.37
CA THR A 82 1.51 10.19 -4.56
C THR A 82 2.23 10.94 -5.66
N ALA A 83 1.48 11.73 -6.44
CA ALA A 83 2.04 12.60 -7.45
C ALA A 83 2.68 13.86 -6.87
N TYR A 84 2.44 14.13 -5.59
CA TYR A 84 2.84 15.37 -4.94
C TYR A 84 3.88 15.10 -3.86
N ALA A 85 4.98 15.86 -3.92
CA ALA A 85 6.10 15.73 -2.99
C ALA A 85 6.13 16.83 -1.91
N MET A 86 5.08 17.64 -1.82
CA MET A 86 4.99 18.72 -0.84
C MET A 86 4.84 18.18 0.57
N MET A 87 5.38 18.90 1.54
CA MET A 87 5.31 18.51 2.96
C MET A 87 3.86 18.30 3.42
N GLU A 88 2.94 19.13 2.94
CA GLU A 88 1.51 19.02 3.26
C GLU A 88 0.91 17.70 2.80
N ASP A 89 1.34 17.19 1.63
CA ASP A 89 0.85 15.92 1.11
C ASP A 89 1.39 14.75 1.92
N ARG A 90 2.64 14.85 2.35
CA ARG A 90 3.24 13.87 3.25
C ARG A 90 2.47 13.79 4.56
N GLU A 91 2.14 14.96 5.15
CA GLU A 91 1.39 15.04 6.38
C GLU A 91 -0.01 14.43 6.22
N LYS A 92 -0.67 14.67 5.08
CA LYS A 92 -1.98 14.07 4.78
C LYS A 92 -1.89 12.55 4.71
N CYS A 93 -0.85 12.02 4.06
CA CYS A 93 -0.64 10.57 3.98
C CYS A 93 -0.49 9.96 5.36
N LEU A 94 0.36 10.55 6.19
CA LEU A 94 0.60 10.05 7.54
C LEU A 94 -0.64 10.20 8.42
N ALA A 95 -1.36 11.32 8.30
CA ALA A 95 -2.60 11.54 9.05
C ALA A 95 -3.70 10.55 8.67
N ALA A 96 -3.73 10.10 7.42
CA ALA A 96 -4.66 9.07 6.98
C ALA A 96 -4.30 7.67 7.51
N GLY A 97 -3.08 7.50 8.01
CA GLY A 97 -2.61 6.24 8.58
C GLY A 97 -1.60 5.49 7.73
N CYS A 98 -1.07 6.12 6.68
CA CYS A 98 -0.02 5.49 5.87
C CYS A 98 1.26 5.32 6.70
N ASP A 99 1.94 4.21 6.48
CA ASP A 99 3.19 3.90 7.19
C ASP A 99 4.40 4.53 6.52
N ASP A 100 4.31 4.77 5.21
CA ASP A 100 5.34 5.45 4.43
C ASP A 100 4.71 5.99 3.16
N TYR A 101 5.50 6.67 2.34
CA TYR A 101 5.04 7.19 1.06
C TYR A 101 6.17 7.17 0.03
N GLU A 102 5.80 7.19 -1.24
CA GLU A 102 6.73 7.30 -2.36
C GLU A 102 6.11 8.22 -3.41
N THR A 103 6.90 9.12 -3.98
CA THR A 103 6.41 10.05 -4.98
C THR A 103 6.51 9.45 -6.38
N LYS A 104 5.54 9.79 -7.24
CA LYS A 104 5.55 9.40 -8.66
C LYS A 104 6.39 10.40 -9.47
N PRO A 105 7.13 9.96 -10.47
CA PRO A 105 7.31 8.58 -10.90
C PRO A 105 8.07 7.76 -9.87
N VAL A 106 7.66 6.52 -9.69
CA VAL A 106 8.20 5.66 -8.63
C VAL A 106 9.66 5.30 -8.90
N ALA A 107 10.55 5.59 -7.94
CA ALA A 107 11.91 5.06 -7.94
C ALA A 107 11.84 3.64 -7.39
N PHE A 108 11.91 2.65 -8.26
CA PHE A 108 11.58 1.27 -7.93
C PHE A 108 12.46 0.69 -6.81
N SER A 109 13.77 0.93 -6.88
CA SER A 109 14.70 0.43 -5.85
C SER A 109 14.38 1.02 -4.47
N ARG A 110 14.02 2.29 -4.42
CA ARG A 110 13.63 2.97 -3.17
C ARG A 110 12.32 2.43 -2.64
N LEU A 111 11.34 2.16 -3.53
CA LEU A 111 10.07 1.56 -3.16
C LEU A 111 10.30 0.17 -2.54
N VAL A 112 11.10 -0.67 -3.17
CA VAL A 112 11.38 -2.02 -2.67
C VAL A 112 12.07 -1.96 -1.30
N ALA A 113 13.00 -1.02 -1.10
CA ALA A 113 13.65 -0.85 0.19
C ALA A 113 12.66 -0.49 1.29
N LYS A 114 11.72 0.42 1.02
CA LYS A 114 10.66 0.79 1.96
C LYS A 114 9.74 -0.39 2.26
N MET A 115 9.38 -1.16 1.24
CA MET A 115 8.56 -2.36 1.40
C MET A 115 9.23 -3.37 2.31
N GLN A 116 10.51 -3.66 2.07
CA GLN A 116 11.26 -4.63 2.88
C GLN A 116 11.36 -4.19 4.34
N ALA A 117 11.58 -2.89 4.57
CA ALA A 117 11.64 -2.36 5.93
C ALA A 117 10.31 -2.55 6.68
N LEU A 118 9.20 -2.26 6.03
CA LEU A 118 7.87 -2.41 6.65
C LEU A 118 7.49 -3.87 6.85
N LEU A 119 7.75 -4.72 5.86
CA LEU A 119 7.45 -6.15 5.97
C LEU A 119 8.21 -6.78 7.13
N SER A 120 9.49 -6.43 7.30
CA SER A 120 10.31 -6.92 8.41
C SER A 120 9.80 -6.41 9.75
N LYS A 121 9.47 -5.13 9.84
CA LYS A 121 8.97 -4.51 11.07
C LYS A 121 7.66 -5.14 11.53
N TYR A 122 6.70 -5.33 10.63
CA TYR A 122 5.39 -5.88 10.97
C TYR A 122 5.48 -7.36 11.34
N ALA A 123 6.33 -8.13 10.69
CA ALA A 123 6.56 -9.52 11.07
C ALA A 123 7.11 -9.63 12.50
N GLN A 124 8.03 -8.74 12.88
CA GLN A 124 8.57 -8.69 14.25
C GLN A 124 7.51 -8.25 15.26
N GLY A 125 6.66 -7.27 14.87
CA GLY A 125 5.56 -6.81 15.70
C GLY A 125 4.54 -7.89 15.99
N GLU A 126 4.19 -8.69 14.99
CA GLU A 126 3.28 -9.83 15.15
C GLU A 126 3.84 -10.85 16.12
N ARG A 127 5.13 -11.18 16.00
CA ARG A 127 5.79 -12.11 16.92
C ARG A 127 5.76 -11.61 18.36
N ALA A 128 5.94 -10.31 18.54
CA ALA A 128 5.88 -9.70 19.87
C ALA A 128 4.49 -9.78 20.47
N HIS A 129 3.45 -9.65 19.65
CA HIS A 129 2.05 -9.71 20.07
C HIS A 129 1.60 -11.14 20.44
N GLU A 130 2.18 -12.14 19.84
CA GLU A 130 1.86 -13.54 20.10
C GLU A 130 2.42 -14.05 21.44
N ARG A 131 3.26 -13.26 22.05
CA ARG A 131 3.86 -13.58 23.35
C ARG A 131 3.04 -12.97 24.47
#